data_befed557ad12e28793c04f77eb41ad55
#
_entry.id   befed557ad12e28793c04f77eb41ad55
#
_cell.length_a   1.000
_cell.length_b   1.000
_cell.length_c   1.000
_cell.angle_alpha   90.00
_cell.angle_beta   90.00
_cell.angle_gamma   90.00
#
_symmetry.space_group_name_H-M   'P 1'
#
loop_
_entity.id
_entity.type
_entity.pdbx_description
1 polymer ?
#
loop_
_entity_poly.entity_id
_entity_poly.type
_entity_poly.pdbx_seq_one_letter_code
_entity_poly.pdbx_strand_id
1 'polypeptide(L)'
;MNPWNFFKYPETTGQKQYEALRAFYVEGIPGKEVIRRFGYKYAAFNSLKQRFKNGDIQFFVTPPPGRPKGSQVPSDVIQKIIEYRKKNLSGYQIAEVLETHGTPVHLRTIFRILEQEGFPKLPRRTHLQIGLTKDNTLVPDCASTLDAKGLDGWKGECSIGGIFLFASLIEHTAIPSIIKQAKLPGSPKITATNYVLSMLALKLVGKERLSQVNDFNRDEGLGLFAALNVLPKSTAISTYSYRLSQKCVNQFMRGFVERQNKLKTYGSDTINLDFHTIQHYGEESVLEKHWAGARNKRVKGALTLIAQDCDSRCQLYVKTDILKSDADDQILDFVKFWKRIRGNFRHTLVFDSKLTNYDNLAQLDADGIKFITLRRRGRNMVHEANAIPTSEWKRIKIDTPKRKYKNPLVHDSMIELDGYGEIRQLIMKDNGREKPAFFITNDYSTETAELVQKYPKRWRIENSIEEAISFFNLNALSSPILIKIHFDVVLTMIADTLYYYLAQSLRGFESCDAKKIFRHFIDMPAKIEVKGDEIYIHYPLRSHSPVLRSAGFDKWAPRISWLGNRKLIFRWG
;
A
#
# COMPACT_ATOMS: atom_id res chain seq x y z
N MET A 1 -58.28 2.77 19.75
CA MET A 1 -57.06 3.34 20.35
C MET A 1 -57.48 4.23 21.50
N ASN A 2 -57.00 4.06 22.73
CA ASN A 2 -57.35 4.96 23.84
C ASN A 2 -56.61 6.30 23.61
N PRO A 3 -57.34 7.43 23.42
CA PRO A 3 -56.72 8.72 23.12
C PRO A 3 -55.68 9.15 24.15
N TRP A 4 -55.87 8.80 25.42
CA TRP A 4 -54.96 9.13 26.50
C TRP A 4 -53.57 8.43 26.33
N ASN A 5 -53.56 7.17 25.86
CA ASN A 5 -52.35 6.42 25.61
C ASN A 5 -51.55 7.00 24.43
N PHE A 6 -52.21 7.52 23.41
CA PHE A 6 -51.57 8.15 22.26
C PHE A 6 -50.68 9.35 22.65
N PHE A 7 -51.13 10.19 23.56
CA PHE A 7 -50.36 11.35 24.01
C PHE A 7 -49.33 10.99 25.11
N LYS A 8 -49.63 10.00 25.94
CA LYS A 8 -48.76 9.61 27.06
C LYS A 8 -47.59 8.76 26.64
N TYR A 9 -47.75 7.93 25.61
CA TYR A 9 -46.74 6.99 25.10
C TYR A 9 -46.51 7.22 23.61
N PRO A 10 -45.70 8.26 23.25
CA PRO A 10 -45.43 8.60 21.85
C PRO A 10 -44.70 7.45 21.14
N GLU A 11 -45.26 6.99 20.03
CA GLU A 11 -44.74 5.84 19.26
C GLU A 11 -43.68 6.28 18.24
N THR A 12 -43.75 7.52 17.73
CA THR A 12 -42.78 8.02 16.76
C THR A 12 -41.79 9.01 17.36
N THR A 13 -40.59 9.10 16.77
CA THR A 13 -39.56 10.05 17.22
C THR A 13 -40.06 11.50 17.14
N GLY A 14 -40.77 11.86 16.08
CA GLY A 14 -41.33 13.21 15.92
C GLY A 14 -42.40 13.54 16.98
N GLN A 15 -43.31 12.60 17.26
CA GLN A 15 -44.30 12.73 18.32
C GLN A 15 -43.64 12.88 19.70
N LYS A 16 -42.64 12.06 20.00
CA LYS A 16 -41.86 12.13 21.24
C LYS A 16 -41.16 13.49 21.41
N GLN A 17 -40.58 14.02 20.34
CA GLN A 17 -39.92 15.33 20.34
C GLN A 17 -40.95 16.46 20.58
N TYR A 18 -42.07 16.40 19.89
CA TYR A 18 -43.16 17.38 20.03
C TYR A 18 -43.72 17.39 21.46
N GLU A 19 -44.08 16.24 22.00
CA GLU A 19 -44.67 16.14 23.36
C GLU A 19 -43.66 16.55 24.44
N ALA A 20 -42.37 16.22 24.29
CA ALA A 20 -41.33 16.67 25.22
C ALA A 20 -41.14 18.20 25.22
N LEU A 21 -41.19 18.83 24.05
CA LEU A 21 -41.11 20.30 23.94
C LEU A 21 -42.38 20.97 24.43
N ARG A 22 -43.56 20.41 24.12
CA ARG A 22 -44.86 20.90 24.62
C ARG A 22 -44.91 20.84 26.15
N ALA A 23 -44.49 19.72 26.75
CA ALA A 23 -44.42 19.58 28.20
C ALA A 23 -43.49 20.62 28.85
N PHE A 24 -42.36 20.93 28.18
CA PHE A 24 -41.43 21.93 28.70
C PHE A 24 -41.89 23.37 28.52
N TYR A 25 -42.35 23.76 27.30
CA TYR A 25 -42.66 25.17 26.97
C TYR A 25 -44.07 25.57 27.28
N VAL A 26 -45.06 24.66 27.22
CA VAL A 26 -46.48 24.96 27.39
C VAL A 26 -46.97 24.53 28.78
N GLU A 27 -46.58 23.32 29.22
CA GLU A 27 -47.03 22.81 30.54
C GLU A 27 -46.10 23.25 31.69
N GLY A 28 -44.96 23.90 31.38
CA GLY A 28 -44.04 24.43 32.39
C GLY A 28 -43.28 23.34 33.19
N ILE A 29 -43.26 22.10 32.71
CA ILE A 29 -42.63 21.00 33.45
C ILE A 29 -41.12 21.22 33.48
N PRO A 30 -40.48 21.11 34.66
CA PRO A 30 -39.03 21.28 34.78
C PRO A 30 -38.27 20.34 33.87
N GLY A 31 -37.18 20.83 33.20
CA GLY A 31 -36.43 20.06 32.21
C GLY A 31 -35.89 18.73 32.70
N LYS A 32 -35.54 18.61 33.99
CA LYS A 32 -35.13 17.35 34.61
C LYS A 32 -36.24 16.30 34.59
N GLU A 33 -37.50 16.73 34.78
CA GLU A 33 -38.64 15.83 34.80
C GLU A 33 -39.07 15.43 33.39
N VAL A 34 -39.03 16.36 32.42
CA VAL A 34 -39.24 16.06 31.00
C VAL A 34 -38.21 15.03 30.50
N ILE A 35 -36.95 15.20 30.86
CA ILE A 35 -35.88 14.24 30.52
C ILE A 35 -36.21 12.86 31.06
N ARG A 36 -36.63 12.75 32.32
CA ARG A 36 -37.02 11.47 32.95
C ARG A 36 -38.24 10.86 32.28
N ARG A 37 -39.30 11.67 32.06
CA ARG A 37 -40.58 11.22 31.50
C ARG A 37 -40.48 10.70 30.08
N PHE A 38 -39.68 11.37 29.22
CA PHE A 38 -39.53 11.03 27.81
C PHE A 38 -38.23 10.27 27.51
N GLY A 39 -37.43 9.90 28.52
CA GLY A 39 -36.21 9.08 28.33
C GLY A 39 -35.12 9.77 27.50
N TYR A 40 -34.91 11.07 27.69
CA TYR A 40 -33.81 11.81 27.06
C TYR A 40 -32.54 11.78 27.90
N LYS A 41 -31.38 11.92 27.25
CA LYS A 41 -30.15 12.37 27.93
C LYS A 41 -30.16 13.92 28.00
N TYR A 42 -29.55 14.49 29.05
CA TYR A 42 -29.54 15.94 29.28
C TYR A 42 -29.06 16.74 28.06
N ALA A 43 -27.92 16.32 27.47
CA ALA A 43 -27.38 16.98 26.28
C ALA A 43 -28.31 16.87 25.06
N ALA A 44 -28.98 15.72 24.87
CA ALA A 44 -29.88 15.49 23.75
C ALA A 44 -31.15 16.38 23.85
N PHE A 45 -31.70 16.56 25.05
CA PHE A 45 -32.85 17.43 25.25
C PHE A 45 -32.50 18.91 25.09
N ASN A 46 -31.31 19.33 25.53
CA ASN A 46 -30.83 20.69 25.30
C ASN A 46 -30.58 20.99 23.81
N SER A 47 -30.02 20.05 23.08
CA SER A 47 -29.90 20.15 21.62
C SER A 47 -31.24 20.24 20.92
N LEU A 48 -32.23 19.44 21.38
CA LEU A 48 -33.59 19.49 20.84
C LEU A 48 -34.26 20.88 21.07
N LYS A 49 -34.14 21.46 22.28
CA LYS A 49 -34.61 22.81 22.58
C LYS A 49 -33.96 23.88 21.71
N GLN A 50 -32.63 23.76 21.50
CA GLN A 50 -31.91 24.74 20.69
C GLN A 50 -32.33 24.67 19.22
N ARG A 51 -32.43 23.47 18.65
CA ARG A 51 -32.91 23.25 17.29
C ARG A 51 -34.34 23.75 17.08
N PHE A 52 -35.20 23.56 18.08
CA PHE A 52 -36.58 24.11 18.05
C PHE A 52 -36.58 25.63 18.06
N LYS A 53 -35.79 26.28 18.93
CA LYS A 53 -35.66 27.75 18.98
C LYS A 53 -35.12 28.33 17.68
N ASN A 54 -34.20 27.62 17.01
CA ASN A 54 -33.64 28.05 15.74
C ASN A 54 -34.57 27.81 14.53
N GLY A 55 -35.73 27.17 14.73
CA GLY A 55 -36.66 26.83 13.63
C GLY A 55 -36.24 25.61 12.80
N ASP A 56 -35.21 24.85 13.25
CA ASP A 56 -34.67 23.71 12.52
C ASP A 56 -35.56 22.44 12.60
N ILE A 57 -36.68 22.50 13.30
CA ILE A 57 -37.60 21.37 13.48
C ILE A 57 -39.02 21.79 13.07
N GLN A 58 -39.56 21.04 12.10
CA GLN A 58 -40.96 21.19 11.66
C GLN A 58 -41.69 19.88 11.93
N PHE A 59 -42.70 19.92 12.85
CA PHE A 59 -43.43 18.72 13.29
C PHE A 59 -44.61 18.33 12.40
N PHE A 60 -45.21 19.27 11.69
CA PHE A 60 -46.46 19.10 10.96
C PHE A 60 -46.32 19.31 9.46
N VAL A 61 -45.10 19.08 8.94
CA VAL A 61 -44.90 19.06 7.49
C VAL A 61 -45.31 17.70 6.96
N THR A 62 -46.27 17.69 6.07
CA THR A 62 -46.56 16.52 5.26
C THR A 62 -45.31 16.31 4.39
N PRO A 63 -44.53 15.23 4.56
CA PRO A 63 -43.43 15.00 3.66
C PRO A 63 -43.99 14.92 2.23
N PRO A 64 -43.29 15.46 1.22
CA PRO A 64 -43.69 15.26 -0.16
C PRO A 64 -43.89 13.76 -0.38
N PRO A 65 -44.90 13.35 -1.16
CA PRO A 65 -45.18 11.93 -1.36
C PRO A 65 -43.89 11.22 -1.70
N GLY A 66 -43.43 10.33 -0.81
CA GLY A 66 -42.27 9.52 -1.04
C GLY A 66 -42.45 8.76 -2.33
N ARG A 67 -41.34 8.44 -2.98
CA ARG A 67 -41.34 7.64 -4.23
C ARG A 67 -42.36 6.49 -4.07
N PRO A 68 -43.28 6.27 -5.04
CA PRO A 68 -44.32 5.26 -4.93
C PRO A 68 -43.76 3.93 -4.51
N LYS A 69 -44.29 3.30 -3.48
CA LYS A 69 -43.98 1.95 -3.06
C LYS A 69 -44.57 1.00 -4.12
N GLY A 70 -43.82 0.71 -5.17
CA GLY A 70 -44.22 -0.17 -6.24
C GLY A 70 -43.23 -0.07 -7.40
N SER A 71 -43.11 -1.10 -8.20
CA SER A 71 -42.33 -1.06 -9.41
C SER A 71 -43.00 -0.09 -10.39
N GLN A 72 -42.30 0.97 -10.82
CA GLN A 72 -42.76 1.84 -11.92
C GLN A 72 -42.66 1.12 -13.29
N VAL A 73 -42.18 -0.11 -13.29
CA VAL A 73 -42.08 -0.94 -14.50
C VAL A 73 -43.43 -1.62 -14.69
N PRO A 74 -44.05 -1.50 -15.86
CA PRO A 74 -45.31 -2.19 -16.20
C PRO A 74 -45.21 -3.69 -15.96
N SER A 75 -46.31 -4.31 -15.55
CA SER A 75 -46.36 -5.72 -15.17
C SER A 75 -46.01 -6.67 -16.36
N ASP A 76 -46.37 -6.29 -17.59
CA ASP A 76 -45.99 -7.00 -18.80
C ASP A 76 -44.49 -7.00 -19.07
N VAL A 77 -43.82 -5.88 -18.75
CA VAL A 77 -42.36 -5.78 -18.88
C VAL A 77 -41.67 -6.62 -17.79
N ILE A 78 -42.22 -6.66 -16.56
CA ILE A 78 -41.72 -7.53 -15.49
C ILE A 78 -41.82 -9.00 -15.95
N GLN A 79 -42.94 -9.41 -16.52
CA GLN A 79 -43.10 -10.78 -17.04
C GLN A 79 -42.10 -11.09 -18.16
N LYS A 80 -41.84 -10.17 -19.06
CA LYS A 80 -40.78 -10.33 -20.09
C LYS A 80 -39.41 -10.51 -19.46
N ILE A 81 -39.05 -9.74 -18.42
CA ILE A 81 -37.79 -9.89 -17.70
C ILE A 81 -37.67 -11.30 -17.10
N ILE A 82 -38.74 -11.80 -16.49
CA ILE A 82 -38.82 -13.16 -15.93
C ILE A 82 -38.67 -14.21 -17.02
N GLU A 83 -39.37 -14.08 -18.13
CA GLU A 83 -39.30 -15.02 -19.26
C GLU A 83 -37.90 -15.06 -19.86
N TYR A 84 -37.26 -13.91 -20.10
CA TYR A 84 -35.90 -13.86 -20.60
C TYR A 84 -34.91 -14.48 -19.60
N ARG A 85 -35.15 -14.28 -18.30
CA ARG A 85 -34.34 -14.94 -17.29
C ARG A 85 -34.53 -16.45 -17.27
N LYS A 86 -35.72 -16.95 -17.41
CA LYS A 86 -36.01 -18.38 -17.58
C LYS A 86 -35.33 -18.97 -18.83
N LYS A 87 -35.16 -18.17 -19.89
CA LYS A 87 -34.35 -18.52 -21.09
C LYS A 87 -32.84 -18.35 -20.84
N ASN A 88 -32.44 -18.16 -19.58
CA ASN A 88 -31.03 -18.07 -19.14
C ASN A 88 -30.27 -16.82 -19.63
N LEU A 89 -30.97 -15.72 -19.97
CA LEU A 89 -30.33 -14.45 -20.32
C LEU A 89 -29.80 -13.76 -19.07
N SER A 90 -28.61 -13.13 -19.18
CA SER A 90 -28.05 -12.27 -18.13
C SER A 90 -28.82 -10.95 -18.04
N GLY A 91 -28.72 -10.25 -16.89
CA GLY A 91 -29.35 -8.94 -16.74
C GLY A 91 -28.93 -7.93 -17.82
N TYR A 92 -27.70 -8.00 -18.29
CA TYR A 92 -27.19 -7.18 -19.40
C TYR A 92 -27.87 -7.52 -20.73
N GLN A 93 -27.99 -8.81 -21.07
CA GLN A 93 -28.69 -9.27 -22.29
C GLN A 93 -30.18 -8.96 -22.24
N ILE A 94 -30.81 -9.05 -21.06
CA ILE A 94 -32.21 -8.65 -20.86
C ILE A 94 -32.39 -7.14 -21.13
N ALA A 95 -31.47 -6.31 -20.65
CA ALA A 95 -31.48 -4.88 -20.90
C ALA A 95 -31.39 -4.56 -22.39
N GLU A 96 -30.47 -5.18 -23.11
CA GLU A 96 -30.24 -5.04 -24.53
C GLU A 96 -31.48 -5.46 -25.35
N VAL A 97 -32.10 -6.61 -25.04
CA VAL A 97 -33.31 -7.08 -25.68
C VAL A 97 -34.50 -6.18 -25.43
N LEU A 98 -34.67 -5.67 -24.22
CA LEU A 98 -35.73 -4.73 -23.88
C LEU A 98 -35.56 -3.36 -24.57
N GLU A 99 -34.35 -2.91 -24.74
CA GLU A 99 -34.01 -1.69 -25.47
C GLU A 99 -34.35 -1.84 -26.96
N THR A 100 -33.97 -2.98 -27.58
CA THR A 100 -34.29 -3.31 -28.98
C THR A 100 -35.81 -3.39 -29.22
N HIS A 101 -36.59 -3.78 -28.20
CA HIS A 101 -38.05 -3.84 -28.28
C HIS A 101 -38.76 -2.54 -27.86
N GLY A 102 -38.05 -1.45 -27.73
CA GLY A 102 -38.60 -0.12 -27.38
C GLY A 102 -39.12 0.03 -25.94
N THR A 103 -38.77 -0.87 -25.05
CA THR A 103 -39.15 -0.84 -23.64
C THR A 103 -37.92 -0.83 -22.73
N PRO A 104 -37.05 0.23 -22.80
CA PRO A 104 -35.80 0.26 -22.06
C PRO A 104 -36.03 0.27 -20.54
N VAL A 105 -35.34 -0.61 -19.84
CA VAL A 105 -35.37 -0.70 -18.39
C VAL A 105 -33.94 -0.60 -17.85
N HIS A 106 -33.73 0.29 -16.91
CA HIS A 106 -32.41 0.48 -16.34
C HIS A 106 -31.90 -0.82 -15.69
N LEU A 107 -30.64 -1.18 -15.95
CA LEU A 107 -29.99 -2.43 -15.53
C LEU A 107 -30.17 -2.73 -14.02
N ARG A 108 -30.03 -1.70 -13.17
CA ARG A 108 -30.23 -1.83 -11.72
C ARG A 108 -31.66 -2.22 -11.34
N THR A 109 -32.63 -1.78 -12.13
CA THR A 109 -34.05 -2.15 -11.94
C THR A 109 -34.28 -3.60 -12.33
N ILE A 110 -33.67 -4.08 -13.43
CA ILE A 110 -33.72 -5.48 -13.85
C ILE A 110 -33.13 -6.39 -12.75
N PHE A 111 -31.97 -6.08 -12.23
CA PHE A 111 -31.37 -6.89 -11.15
C PHE A 111 -32.26 -6.90 -9.89
N ARG A 112 -32.85 -5.77 -9.51
CA ARG A 112 -33.77 -5.70 -8.37
C ARG A 112 -35.02 -6.57 -8.58
N ILE A 113 -35.61 -6.54 -9.78
CA ILE A 113 -36.77 -7.38 -10.12
C ILE A 113 -36.37 -8.86 -10.03
N LEU A 114 -35.25 -9.25 -10.63
CA LEU A 114 -34.77 -10.64 -10.59
C LEU A 114 -34.50 -11.12 -9.17
N GLU A 115 -33.97 -10.26 -8.30
CA GLU A 115 -33.75 -10.57 -6.88
C GLU A 115 -35.09 -10.71 -6.12
N GLN A 116 -36.02 -9.80 -6.34
CA GLN A 116 -37.37 -9.86 -5.75
C GLN A 116 -38.15 -11.10 -6.16
N GLU A 117 -37.96 -11.57 -7.40
CA GLU A 117 -38.54 -12.80 -7.94
C GLU A 117 -37.74 -14.08 -7.60
N GLY A 118 -36.72 -13.95 -6.73
CA GLY A 118 -35.96 -15.08 -6.20
C GLY A 118 -34.99 -15.75 -7.18
N PHE A 119 -34.64 -15.08 -8.29
CA PHE A 119 -33.67 -15.65 -9.22
C PHE A 119 -32.22 -15.50 -8.69
N PRO A 120 -31.48 -16.61 -8.53
CA PRO A 120 -30.07 -16.55 -8.14
C PRO A 120 -29.22 -15.89 -9.25
N LYS A 121 -28.04 -15.39 -8.87
CA LYS A 121 -27.05 -14.93 -9.84
C LYS A 121 -26.69 -16.08 -10.77
N LEU A 122 -26.64 -15.82 -12.09
CA LEU A 122 -26.19 -16.85 -13.05
C LEU A 122 -24.71 -17.18 -12.79
N PRO A 123 -24.35 -18.46 -12.86
CA PRO A 123 -22.96 -18.86 -12.88
C PRO A 123 -22.26 -18.23 -14.10
N ARG A 124 -20.95 -18.02 -13.99
CA ARG A 124 -20.15 -17.46 -15.08
C ARG A 124 -20.24 -18.39 -16.30
N ARG A 125 -20.80 -17.89 -17.37
CA ARG A 125 -20.95 -18.67 -18.62
C ARG A 125 -19.60 -18.89 -19.29
N THR A 126 -19.42 -20.04 -19.89
CA THR A 126 -18.30 -20.32 -20.78
C THR A 126 -18.45 -19.57 -22.09
N HIS A 127 -17.37 -19.36 -22.82
CA HIS A 127 -17.40 -18.72 -24.15
C HIS A 127 -18.35 -19.43 -25.11
N LEU A 128 -18.41 -20.77 -25.06
CA LEU A 128 -19.33 -21.57 -25.84
C LEU A 128 -20.81 -21.26 -25.54
N GLN A 129 -21.15 -21.05 -24.26
CA GLN A 129 -22.52 -20.76 -23.81
C GLN A 129 -23.02 -19.36 -24.18
N ILE A 130 -22.12 -18.43 -24.48
CA ILE A 130 -22.45 -17.06 -24.92
C ILE A 130 -22.34 -16.91 -26.44
N GLY A 131 -22.17 -18.03 -27.19
CA GLY A 131 -22.10 -18.02 -28.65
C GLY A 131 -20.82 -17.40 -29.22
N LEU A 132 -19.85 -17.08 -28.38
CA LEU A 132 -18.51 -16.70 -28.83
C LEU A 132 -17.81 -17.99 -29.25
N THR A 133 -17.85 -18.29 -30.57
CA THR A 133 -16.91 -19.23 -31.17
C THR A 133 -15.51 -18.77 -30.77
N LYS A 134 -14.71 -19.68 -30.22
CA LYS A 134 -13.28 -19.43 -30.05
C LYS A 134 -12.73 -19.15 -31.44
N ASP A 135 -12.54 -17.89 -31.74
CA ASP A 135 -11.66 -17.52 -32.83
C ASP A 135 -10.28 -18.01 -32.39
N ASN A 136 -9.85 -19.16 -32.92
CA ASN A 136 -8.59 -19.80 -32.53
C ASN A 136 -7.37 -18.91 -32.77
N THR A 137 -7.54 -17.81 -33.52
CA THR A 137 -6.53 -16.80 -33.80
C THR A 137 -6.38 -15.77 -32.70
N LEU A 138 -7.27 -15.70 -31.67
CA LEU A 138 -7.30 -14.68 -30.65
C LEU A 138 -7.07 -15.18 -29.21
N VAL A 139 -6.91 -16.50 -29.01
CA VAL A 139 -6.56 -17.02 -27.67
C VAL A 139 -5.06 -16.79 -27.46
N PRO A 140 -4.65 -15.96 -26.48
CA PRO A 140 -3.24 -15.84 -26.15
C PRO A 140 -2.67 -17.23 -25.83
N ASP A 141 -1.49 -17.54 -26.32
CA ASP A 141 -0.82 -18.78 -26.02
C ASP A 141 -0.73 -18.99 -24.50
N CYS A 142 -0.80 -20.25 -24.07
CA CYS A 142 -0.55 -20.56 -22.67
C CYS A 142 0.92 -20.25 -22.37
N ALA A 143 1.16 -19.46 -21.32
CA ALA A 143 2.51 -19.19 -20.89
C ALA A 143 3.27 -20.50 -20.56
N SER A 144 4.44 -20.63 -21.12
CA SER A 144 5.35 -21.74 -20.90
C SER A 144 6.80 -21.23 -20.89
N THR A 145 7.65 -21.89 -20.11
CA THR A 145 9.09 -21.59 -20.10
C THR A 145 9.68 -21.80 -21.48
N LEU A 146 10.42 -20.82 -21.97
CA LEU A 146 11.14 -20.91 -23.23
C LEU A 146 12.28 -21.93 -23.10
N ASP A 147 12.45 -22.76 -24.13
CA ASP A 147 13.65 -23.56 -24.25
C ASP A 147 14.81 -22.65 -24.65
N ALA A 148 15.80 -22.55 -23.77
CA ALA A 148 16.98 -21.74 -24.03
C ALA A 148 17.74 -22.15 -25.29
N LYS A 149 17.67 -23.43 -25.71
CA LYS A 149 18.31 -23.91 -26.93
C LYS A 149 17.58 -23.49 -28.20
N GLY A 150 16.25 -23.40 -28.13
CA GLY A 150 15.38 -23.01 -29.25
C GLY A 150 15.27 -21.50 -29.47
N LEU A 151 15.98 -20.68 -28.72
CA LEU A 151 15.91 -19.21 -28.85
C LEU A 151 16.74 -18.64 -30.00
N ASP A 152 17.62 -19.42 -30.61
CA ASP A 152 18.43 -18.90 -31.73
C ASP A 152 17.56 -18.52 -32.92
N GLY A 153 17.80 -17.34 -33.48
CA GLY A 153 16.99 -16.76 -34.56
C GLY A 153 15.66 -16.13 -34.08
N TRP A 154 15.35 -16.15 -32.77
CA TRP A 154 14.14 -15.52 -32.25
C TRP A 154 14.17 -14.01 -32.48
N LYS A 155 13.03 -13.46 -32.94
CA LYS A 155 12.80 -12.02 -33.13
C LYS A 155 11.44 -11.65 -32.58
N GLY A 156 11.35 -10.47 -31.95
CA GLY A 156 10.10 -9.96 -31.42
C GLY A 156 10.21 -8.49 -31.00
N GLU A 157 9.12 -7.95 -30.53
CA GLU A 157 9.03 -6.58 -30.03
C GLU A 157 8.60 -6.59 -28.56
N CYS A 158 9.05 -5.56 -27.84
CA CYS A 158 8.65 -5.30 -26.47
C CYS A 158 8.09 -3.88 -26.37
N SER A 159 6.86 -3.74 -25.92
CA SER A 159 6.21 -2.44 -25.79
C SER A 159 6.90 -1.54 -24.72
N ILE A 160 7.47 -2.17 -23.68
CA ILE A 160 8.22 -1.49 -22.62
C ILE A 160 9.62 -2.10 -22.55
N GLY A 161 10.35 -1.97 -23.65
CA GLY A 161 11.67 -2.58 -23.84
C GLY A 161 12.73 -2.10 -22.86
N GLY A 162 12.60 -0.89 -22.29
CA GLY A 162 13.48 -0.39 -21.26
C GLY A 162 13.57 -1.27 -20.02
N ILE A 163 12.64 -2.20 -19.83
CA ILE A 163 12.69 -3.19 -18.73
C ILE A 163 13.96 -4.04 -18.78
N PHE A 164 14.54 -4.26 -19.97
CA PHE A 164 15.78 -5.05 -20.11
C PHE A 164 17.01 -4.39 -19.45
N LEU A 165 16.95 -3.09 -19.15
CA LEU A 165 17.98 -2.43 -18.33
C LEU A 165 18.07 -3.03 -16.92
N PHE A 166 16.94 -3.55 -16.40
CA PHE A 166 16.93 -4.25 -15.11
C PHE A 166 17.47 -5.66 -15.17
N ALA A 167 17.54 -6.30 -16.33
CA ALA A 167 17.98 -7.69 -16.43
C ALA A 167 19.39 -7.88 -15.86
N SER A 168 20.30 -6.97 -16.16
CA SER A 168 21.67 -6.98 -15.63
C SER A 168 21.71 -6.72 -14.10
N LEU A 169 20.83 -5.85 -13.60
CA LEU A 169 20.72 -5.56 -12.17
C LEU A 169 20.13 -6.74 -11.40
N ILE A 170 19.19 -7.48 -11.99
CA ILE A 170 18.61 -8.71 -11.46
C ILE A 170 19.70 -9.78 -11.32
N GLU A 171 20.59 -9.92 -12.31
CA GLU A 171 21.76 -10.81 -12.21
C GLU A 171 22.75 -10.34 -11.14
N HIS A 172 23.10 -9.06 -11.14
CA HIS A 172 24.01 -8.47 -10.16
C HIS A 172 23.53 -8.69 -8.72
N THR A 173 22.24 -8.58 -8.50
CA THR A 173 21.59 -8.81 -7.20
C THR A 173 21.31 -10.28 -6.91
N ALA A 174 21.66 -11.19 -7.82
CA ALA A 174 21.51 -12.65 -7.70
C ALA A 174 20.07 -13.13 -7.42
N ILE A 175 19.05 -12.37 -7.83
CA ILE A 175 17.63 -12.68 -7.60
C ILE A 175 17.26 -14.11 -8.07
N PRO A 176 17.67 -14.60 -9.27
CA PRO A 176 17.34 -15.96 -9.71
C PRO A 176 17.89 -17.05 -8.78
N SER A 177 19.09 -16.87 -8.26
CA SER A 177 19.70 -17.79 -7.30
C SER A 177 18.95 -17.78 -5.96
N ILE A 178 18.58 -16.59 -5.48
CA ILE A 178 17.86 -16.40 -4.21
C ILE A 178 16.46 -17.03 -4.30
N ILE A 179 15.76 -16.92 -5.45
CA ILE A 179 14.47 -17.58 -5.68
C ILE A 179 14.58 -19.09 -5.49
N LYS A 180 15.63 -19.70 -6.08
CA LYS A 180 15.89 -21.15 -5.94
C LYS A 180 16.21 -21.54 -4.50
N GLN A 181 17.09 -20.78 -3.82
CA GLN A 181 17.47 -21.02 -2.42
C GLN A 181 16.28 -20.89 -1.46
N ALA A 182 15.39 -19.92 -1.70
CA ALA A 182 14.18 -19.72 -0.92
C ALA A 182 13.11 -20.78 -1.19
N LYS A 183 13.31 -21.67 -2.17
CA LYS A 183 12.37 -22.73 -2.58
C LYS A 183 10.99 -22.18 -2.91
N LEU A 184 10.94 -21.04 -3.63
CA LEU A 184 9.67 -20.52 -4.11
C LEU A 184 9.03 -21.53 -5.09
N PRO A 185 7.68 -21.68 -5.09
CA PRO A 185 7.03 -22.70 -5.90
C PRO A 185 7.03 -22.34 -7.39
N GLY A 186 7.17 -23.35 -8.21
CA GLY A 186 6.93 -23.31 -9.66
C GLY A 186 5.75 -24.18 -10.07
N SER A 187 5.63 -24.44 -11.36
CA SER A 187 4.74 -25.44 -11.96
C SER A 187 5.50 -26.22 -13.03
N PRO A 188 4.93 -27.34 -13.56
CA PRO A 188 5.58 -28.07 -14.63
C PRO A 188 5.83 -27.24 -15.91
N LYS A 189 5.01 -26.24 -16.17
CA LYS A 189 5.10 -25.37 -17.37
C LYS A 189 5.85 -24.07 -17.12
N ILE A 190 5.87 -23.55 -15.87
CA ILE A 190 6.44 -22.26 -15.53
C ILE A 190 7.27 -22.42 -14.26
N THR A 191 8.57 -22.16 -14.34
CA THR A 191 9.46 -22.28 -13.18
C THR A 191 9.18 -21.18 -12.15
N ALA A 192 9.66 -21.36 -10.90
CA ALA A 192 9.56 -20.34 -9.87
C ALA A 192 10.19 -19.01 -10.30
N THR A 193 11.36 -19.06 -10.94
CA THR A 193 12.05 -17.87 -11.46
C THR A 193 11.18 -17.11 -12.46
N ASN A 194 10.57 -17.80 -13.42
CA ASN A 194 9.74 -17.17 -14.43
C ASN A 194 8.47 -16.54 -13.83
N TYR A 195 7.83 -17.18 -12.82
CA TYR A 195 6.70 -16.56 -12.11
C TYR A 195 7.12 -15.28 -11.38
N VAL A 196 8.21 -15.33 -10.63
CA VAL A 196 8.68 -14.17 -9.85
C VAL A 196 9.11 -13.04 -10.78
N LEU A 197 9.84 -13.34 -11.87
CA LEU A 197 10.24 -12.34 -12.86
C LEU A 197 9.02 -11.70 -13.55
N SER A 198 7.97 -12.49 -13.84
CA SER A 198 6.72 -11.95 -14.41
C SER A 198 6.03 -10.96 -13.47
N MET A 199 5.96 -11.28 -12.18
CA MET A 199 5.35 -10.39 -11.19
C MET A 199 6.25 -9.17 -10.89
N LEU A 200 7.56 -9.38 -10.86
CA LEU A 200 8.53 -8.29 -10.71
C LEU A 200 8.47 -7.35 -11.92
N ALA A 201 8.31 -7.88 -13.15
CA ALA A 201 8.12 -7.06 -14.34
C ALA A 201 6.93 -6.13 -14.21
N LEU A 202 5.78 -6.60 -13.69
CA LEU A 202 4.61 -5.76 -13.46
C LEU A 202 4.89 -4.64 -12.43
N LYS A 203 5.67 -4.93 -11.38
CA LYS A 203 6.10 -3.91 -10.42
C LYS A 203 7.04 -2.88 -11.07
N LEU A 204 8.02 -3.35 -11.84
CA LEU A 204 8.99 -2.49 -12.52
C LEU A 204 8.35 -1.58 -13.56
N VAL A 205 7.21 -1.98 -14.15
CA VAL A 205 6.46 -1.13 -15.08
C VAL A 205 5.29 -0.36 -14.41
N GLY A 206 5.25 -0.32 -13.08
CA GLY A 206 4.28 0.48 -12.32
C GLY A 206 2.83 0.02 -12.43
N LYS A 207 2.55 -1.27 -12.71
CA LYS A 207 1.18 -1.76 -12.79
C LYS A 207 0.54 -1.91 -11.41
N GLU A 208 -0.69 -1.38 -11.30
CA GLU A 208 -1.43 -1.33 -10.04
C GLU A 208 -1.83 -2.72 -9.56
N ARG A 209 -2.28 -3.59 -10.48
CA ARG A 209 -2.83 -4.90 -10.15
C ARG A 209 -2.21 -6.01 -10.98
N LEU A 210 -2.05 -7.17 -10.37
CA LEU A 210 -1.58 -8.37 -11.09
C LEU A 210 -2.46 -8.76 -12.29
N SER A 211 -3.77 -8.42 -12.24
CA SER A 211 -4.68 -8.66 -13.37
C SER A 211 -4.35 -7.84 -14.62
N GLN A 212 -3.63 -6.73 -14.47
CA GLN A 212 -3.18 -5.89 -15.59
C GLN A 212 -2.07 -6.56 -16.42
N VAL A 213 -1.60 -7.74 -16.04
CA VAL A 213 -0.79 -8.59 -16.93
C VAL A 213 -1.49 -8.85 -18.26
N ASN A 214 -2.83 -8.82 -18.29
CA ASN A 214 -3.60 -8.99 -19.52
C ASN A 214 -3.36 -7.86 -20.55
N ASP A 215 -2.85 -6.70 -20.13
CA ASP A 215 -2.46 -5.60 -21.04
C ASP A 215 -1.27 -6.03 -21.93
N PHE A 216 -0.52 -7.05 -21.51
CA PHE A 216 0.68 -7.57 -22.16
C PHE A 216 0.51 -8.98 -22.74
N ASN A 217 -0.72 -9.43 -22.97
CA ASN A 217 -1.01 -10.81 -23.42
C ASN A 217 -0.31 -11.21 -24.73
N ARG A 218 0.12 -10.26 -25.54
CA ARG A 218 0.80 -10.47 -26.83
C ARG A 218 2.19 -9.83 -26.88
N ASP A 219 2.69 -9.34 -25.76
CA ASP A 219 4.03 -8.79 -25.68
C ASP A 219 5.04 -9.93 -25.47
N GLU A 220 5.57 -10.45 -26.58
CA GLU A 220 6.57 -11.52 -26.58
C GLU A 220 7.89 -11.07 -25.95
N GLY A 221 8.23 -9.77 -26.05
CA GLY A 221 9.43 -9.22 -25.45
C GLY A 221 9.35 -9.21 -23.93
N LEU A 222 8.20 -8.85 -23.34
CA LEU A 222 7.98 -8.99 -21.90
C LEU A 222 7.93 -10.47 -21.46
N GLY A 223 7.39 -11.36 -22.32
CA GLY A 223 7.52 -12.80 -22.13
C GLY A 223 8.97 -13.23 -22.07
N LEU A 224 9.79 -12.85 -23.05
CA LEU A 224 11.23 -13.15 -23.10
C LEU A 224 11.97 -12.63 -21.86
N PHE A 225 11.66 -11.40 -21.37
CA PHE A 225 12.26 -10.88 -20.14
C PHE A 225 12.10 -11.86 -18.96
N ALA A 226 10.96 -12.52 -18.85
CA ALA A 226 10.69 -13.53 -17.83
C ALA A 226 11.07 -14.97 -18.27
N ALA A 227 11.75 -15.16 -19.40
CA ALA A 227 12.04 -16.44 -20.05
C ALA A 227 10.78 -17.28 -20.34
N LEU A 228 9.75 -16.62 -20.80
CA LEU A 228 8.47 -17.21 -21.21
C LEU A 228 8.15 -16.79 -22.65
N ASN A 229 7.35 -17.60 -23.35
CA ASN A 229 6.81 -17.21 -24.65
C ASN A 229 5.91 -15.95 -24.53
N VAL A 230 5.07 -15.89 -23.51
CA VAL A 230 4.26 -14.73 -23.11
C VAL A 230 4.12 -14.71 -21.58
N LEU A 231 3.75 -13.57 -21.01
CA LEU A 231 3.50 -13.48 -19.57
C LEU A 231 2.31 -14.38 -19.15
N PRO A 232 2.34 -14.94 -17.91
CA PRO A 232 1.26 -15.79 -17.43
C PRO A 232 -0.06 -15.03 -17.35
N LYS A 233 -1.19 -15.70 -17.60
CA LYS A 233 -2.52 -15.10 -17.46
C LYS A 233 -2.79 -14.63 -16.05
N SER A 234 -3.65 -13.62 -15.90
CA SER A 234 -4.00 -13.03 -14.58
C SER A 234 -4.45 -14.07 -13.55
N THR A 235 -5.16 -15.13 -13.98
CA THR A 235 -5.56 -16.23 -13.08
C THR A 235 -4.36 -17.00 -12.54
N ALA A 236 -3.35 -17.29 -13.36
CA ALA A 236 -2.14 -18.00 -12.94
C ALA A 236 -1.31 -17.16 -11.95
N ILE A 237 -1.17 -15.86 -12.21
CA ILE A 237 -0.45 -14.93 -11.32
C ILE A 237 -1.21 -14.71 -10.02
N SER A 238 -2.52 -14.46 -10.07
CA SER A 238 -3.33 -14.20 -8.87
C SER A 238 -3.44 -15.40 -7.93
N THR A 239 -3.38 -16.62 -8.48
CA THR A 239 -3.39 -17.87 -7.68
C THR A 239 -2.00 -18.33 -7.24
N TYR A 240 -0.94 -17.74 -7.77
CA TYR A 240 0.44 -18.12 -7.40
C TYR A 240 0.71 -18.03 -5.90
N SER A 241 0.25 -16.96 -5.27
CA SER A 241 0.46 -16.69 -3.85
C SER A 241 -0.22 -17.70 -2.90
N TYR A 242 -1.23 -18.46 -3.35
CA TYR A 242 -1.81 -19.56 -2.55
C TYR A 242 -0.84 -20.74 -2.35
N ARG A 243 0.19 -20.83 -3.18
CA ARG A 243 1.23 -21.86 -3.10
C ARG A 243 2.42 -21.44 -2.23
N LEU A 244 2.45 -20.16 -1.80
CA LEU A 244 3.52 -19.60 -0.97
C LEU A 244 3.32 -19.98 0.49
N SER A 245 4.43 -20.22 1.19
CA SER A 245 4.48 -20.26 2.65
C SER A 245 5.19 -19.03 3.20
N GLN A 246 4.85 -18.61 4.42
CA GLN A 246 5.54 -17.51 5.11
C GLN A 246 7.06 -17.75 5.17
N LYS A 247 7.46 -19.01 5.39
CA LYS A 247 8.87 -19.40 5.44
C LYS A 247 9.61 -19.10 4.13
N CYS A 248 9.05 -19.46 2.97
CA CYS A 248 9.74 -19.24 1.69
C CYS A 248 9.81 -17.75 1.34
N VAL A 249 8.77 -16.96 1.64
CA VAL A 249 8.78 -15.51 1.41
C VAL A 249 9.81 -14.82 2.31
N ASN A 250 9.86 -15.18 3.59
CA ASN A 250 10.86 -14.64 4.53
C ASN A 250 12.29 -15.04 4.15
N GLN A 251 12.49 -16.26 3.63
CA GLN A 251 13.80 -16.69 3.11
C GLN A 251 14.19 -15.90 1.85
N PHE A 252 13.24 -15.63 0.97
CA PHE A 252 13.46 -14.81 -0.22
C PHE A 252 13.87 -13.39 0.14
N MET A 253 13.11 -12.73 1.02
CA MET A 253 13.46 -11.40 1.54
C MET A 253 14.85 -11.41 2.20
N ARG A 254 15.11 -12.37 3.11
CA ARG A 254 16.39 -12.46 3.81
C ARG A 254 17.55 -12.63 2.85
N GLY A 255 17.45 -13.57 1.90
CA GLY A 255 18.51 -13.80 0.91
C GLY A 255 18.81 -12.56 0.07
N PHE A 256 17.75 -11.79 -0.30
CA PHE A 256 17.94 -10.53 -1.00
C PHE A 256 18.68 -9.50 -0.14
N VAL A 257 18.27 -9.32 1.12
CA VAL A 257 18.92 -8.37 2.05
C VAL A 257 20.36 -8.78 2.37
N GLU A 258 20.66 -10.08 2.55
CA GLU A 258 22.02 -10.59 2.70
C GLU A 258 22.89 -10.27 1.47
N ARG A 259 22.32 -10.38 0.27
CA ARG A 259 23.03 -10.01 -0.97
C ARG A 259 23.29 -8.51 -1.03
N GLN A 260 22.30 -7.66 -0.71
CA GLN A 260 22.47 -6.21 -0.66
C GLN A 260 23.53 -5.80 0.36
N ASN A 261 23.57 -6.46 1.52
CA ASN A 261 24.61 -6.26 2.51
C ASN A 261 26.03 -6.57 1.99
N LYS A 262 26.19 -7.68 1.24
CA LYS A 262 27.45 -8.03 0.56
C LYS A 262 27.84 -7.01 -0.51
N LEU A 263 26.87 -6.43 -1.19
CA LEU A 263 27.07 -5.37 -2.19
C LEU A 263 27.32 -3.99 -1.57
N LYS A 264 27.30 -3.88 -0.22
CA LYS A 264 27.49 -2.65 0.55
C LYS A 264 26.46 -1.56 0.23
N THR A 265 25.24 -1.97 -0.15
CA THR A 265 24.12 -1.06 -0.41
C THR A 265 23.71 -0.28 0.84
N TYR A 266 23.85 -0.90 2.00
CA TYR A 266 23.49 -0.34 3.31
C TYR A 266 24.72 0.24 3.98
N GLY A 267 24.95 1.54 3.80
CA GLY A 267 26.15 2.24 4.28
C GLY A 267 25.91 3.17 5.46
N SER A 268 24.66 3.44 5.82
CA SER A 268 24.31 4.35 6.91
C SER A 268 24.64 3.76 8.30
N ASP A 269 24.98 4.63 9.23
CA ASP A 269 25.02 4.32 10.66
C ASP A 269 23.63 4.32 11.33
N THR A 270 22.60 4.68 10.56
CA THR A 270 21.24 4.92 11.03
C THR A 270 20.25 4.11 10.24
N ILE A 271 19.31 3.46 10.93
CA ILE A 271 18.18 2.74 10.34
C ILE A 271 16.88 3.40 10.79
N ASN A 272 16.07 3.81 9.83
CA ASN A 272 14.73 4.33 10.08
C ASN A 272 13.71 3.20 10.12
N LEU A 273 12.77 3.26 11.09
CA LEU A 273 11.62 2.35 11.13
C LEU A 273 10.33 3.16 11.14
N ASP A 274 9.34 2.68 10.41
CA ASP A 274 8.00 3.25 10.44
C ASP A 274 6.93 2.21 10.13
N PHE A 275 5.71 2.46 10.61
CA PHE A 275 4.54 1.67 10.30
C PHE A 275 3.74 2.30 9.18
N HIS A 276 3.39 1.48 8.21
CA HIS A 276 2.40 1.83 7.20
C HIS A 276 1.20 0.89 7.26
N THR A 277 -0.02 1.43 7.10
CA THR A 277 -1.24 0.61 7.00
C THR A 277 -1.64 0.48 5.54
N ILE A 278 -1.46 -0.72 4.98
CA ILE A 278 -1.97 -1.06 3.66
C ILE A 278 -3.48 -1.27 3.78
N GLN A 279 -4.26 -0.36 3.20
CA GLN A 279 -5.71 -0.30 3.39
C GLN A 279 -6.43 -1.40 2.61
N HIS A 280 -7.47 -1.98 3.20
CA HIS A 280 -8.37 -2.92 2.57
C HIS A 280 -9.77 -2.30 2.43
N TYR A 281 -10.35 -2.40 1.25
CA TYR A 281 -11.64 -1.75 0.91
C TYR A 281 -12.81 -2.72 0.85
N GLY A 282 -12.56 -4.03 0.99
CA GLY A 282 -13.62 -5.05 1.00
C GLY A 282 -14.42 -5.05 2.30
N GLU A 283 -15.69 -5.45 2.22
CA GLU A 283 -16.60 -5.51 3.38
C GLU A 283 -16.23 -6.66 4.31
N GLU A 284 -15.94 -7.83 3.76
CA GLU A 284 -15.57 -9.05 4.49
C GLU A 284 -14.05 -9.17 4.59
N SER A 285 -13.51 -8.96 5.79
CA SER A 285 -12.08 -9.12 6.04
C SER A 285 -11.84 -9.39 7.51
N VAL A 286 -10.95 -10.34 7.80
CA VAL A 286 -10.40 -10.63 9.13
C VAL A 286 -9.34 -9.62 9.55
N LEU A 287 -8.96 -8.69 8.68
CA LEU A 287 -7.95 -7.68 8.96
C LEU A 287 -8.40 -6.72 10.06
N GLU A 288 -7.51 -6.37 10.96
CA GLU A 288 -7.75 -5.40 12.02
C GLU A 288 -7.88 -3.96 11.48
N LYS A 289 -8.51 -3.09 12.28
CA LYS A 289 -8.57 -1.66 11.97
C LYS A 289 -7.34 -0.94 12.52
N HIS A 290 -6.53 -0.37 11.65
CA HIS A 290 -5.37 0.45 11.97
C HIS A 290 -5.57 1.91 11.58
N TRP A 291 -4.76 2.80 12.16
CA TRP A 291 -4.77 4.22 11.80
C TRP A 291 -4.19 4.42 10.40
N ALA A 292 -4.92 5.08 9.53
CA ALA A 292 -4.47 5.49 8.20
C ALA A 292 -4.30 7.00 8.17
N GLY A 293 -3.06 7.48 8.23
CA GLY A 293 -2.74 8.91 8.32
C GLY A 293 -3.34 9.74 7.18
N ALA A 294 -3.23 9.28 5.94
CA ALA A 294 -3.78 9.95 4.76
C ALA A 294 -5.31 10.14 4.81
N ARG A 295 -6.03 9.34 5.63
CA ARG A 295 -7.50 9.43 5.78
C ARG A 295 -7.95 9.99 7.12
N ASN A 296 -7.01 10.24 8.01
CA ASN A 296 -7.27 10.69 9.38
C ASN A 296 -8.33 9.84 10.13
N LYS A 297 -8.36 8.52 9.87
CA LYS A 297 -9.30 7.56 10.48
C LYS A 297 -8.73 6.16 10.57
N ARG A 298 -9.36 5.31 11.41
CA ARG A 298 -9.05 3.88 11.47
C ARG A 298 -9.77 3.14 10.35
N VAL A 299 -9.00 2.38 9.54
CA VAL A 299 -9.50 1.54 8.44
C VAL A 299 -8.99 0.11 8.60
N LYS A 300 -9.75 -0.86 8.06
CA LYS A 300 -9.26 -2.23 7.93
C LYS A 300 -8.03 -2.26 7.02
N GLY A 301 -7.02 -3.04 7.37
CA GLY A 301 -5.80 -3.14 6.55
C GLY A 301 -4.73 -3.98 7.21
N ALA A 302 -3.66 -4.23 6.46
CA ALA A 302 -2.47 -4.92 6.95
C ALA A 302 -1.49 -3.89 7.54
N LEU A 303 -1.22 -3.97 8.84
CA LEU A 303 -0.18 -3.17 9.46
C LEU A 303 1.18 -3.71 9.02
N THR A 304 1.98 -2.85 8.43
CA THR A 304 3.28 -3.19 7.85
C THR A 304 4.37 -2.39 8.54
N LEU A 305 5.37 -3.06 9.11
CA LEU A 305 6.62 -2.43 9.52
C LEU A 305 7.58 -2.41 8.35
N ILE A 306 8.22 -1.27 8.13
CA ILE A 306 9.29 -1.06 7.16
C ILE A 306 10.52 -0.57 7.89
N ALA A 307 11.68 -1.18 7.63
CA ALA A 307 12.97 -0.67 8.04
C ALA A 307 13.77 -0.24 6.81
N GLN A 308 14.48 0.88 6.90
CA GLN A 308 15.16 1.53 5.79
C GLN A 308 16.55 2.02 6.19
N ASP A 309 17.54 1.77 5.36
CA ASP A 309 18.85 2.43 5.46
C ASP A 309 18.71 3.93 5.19
N CYS A 310 19.18 4.75 6.12
CA CYS A 310 18.92 6.18 6.08
C CYS A 310 19.52 6.88 4.85
N ASP A 311 20.67 6.44 4.35
CA ASP A 311 21.40 7.10 3.27
C ASP A 311 21.01 6.58 1.88
N SER A 312 21.05 5.27 1.65
CA SER A 312 20.63 4.68 0.39
C SER A 312 19.12 4.73 0.17
N ARG A 313 18.33 4.87 1.24
CA ARG A 313 16.86 4.75 1.26
C ARG A 313 16.34 3.37 0.86
N CYS A 314 17.22 2.39 0.64
CA CYS A 314 16.82 1.02 0.37
C CYS A 314 16.21 0.38 1.61
N GLN A 315 15.15 -0.39 1.39
CA GLN A 315 14.48 -1.10 2.47
C GLN A 315 15.31 -2.32 2.90
N LEU A 316 15.41 -2.53 4.21
CA LEU A 316 16.16 -3.61 4.85
C LEU A 316 15.25 -4.74 5.32
N TYR A 317 13.99 -4.42 5.59
CA TYR A 317 13.05 -5.33 6.20
C TYR A 317 11.63 -4.85 5.98
N VAL A 318 10.73 -5.80 5.71
CA VAL A 318 9.30 -5.55 5.67
C VAL A 318 8.55 -6.70 6.35
N LYS A 319 7.50 -6.38 7.11
CA LYS A 319 6.62 -7.38 7.73
C LYS A 319 5.19 -6.85 7.73
N THR A 320 4.23 -7.64 7.25
CA THR A 320 2.86 -7.19 6.94
C THR A 320 1.74 -7.89 7.72
N ASP A 321 2.05 -8.82 8.60
CA ASP A 321 1.09 -9.61 9.38
C ASP A 321 1.09 -9.23 10.86
N ILE A 322 1.18 -7.94 11.15
CA ILE A 322 1.36 -7.43 12.51
C ILE A 322 -0.01 -7.17 13.14
N LEU A 323 -0.26 -7.83 14.27
CA LEU A 323 -1.41 -7.54 15.13
C LEU A 323 -1.12 -6.31 16.00
N LYS A 324 -2.19 -5.64 16.44
CA LYS A 324 -2.03 -4.48 17.33
C LYS A 324 -1.36 -4.82 18.65
N SER A 325 -1.65 -6.02 19.18
CA SER A 325 -1.02 -6.53 20.41
C SER A 325 0.48 -6.63 20.31
N ASP A 326 0.99 -6.93 19.10
CA ASP A 326 2.39 -7.29 18.88
C ASP A 326 3.18 -6.17 18.18
N ALA A 327 2.52 -5.01 17.97
CA ALA A 327 3.11 -3.90 17.22
C ALA A 327 4.39 -3.36 17.88
N ASP A 328 4.38 -3.24 19.20
CA ASP A 328 5.50 -2.67 19.95
C ASP A 328 6.74 -3.59 19.90
N ASP A 329 6.54 -4.92 19.86
CA ASP A 329 7.62 -5.91 19.85
C ASP A 329 8.32 -6.06 18.50
N GLN A 330 7.75 -5.47 17.45
CA GLN A 330 8.31 -5.59 16.09
C GLN A 330 9.71 -4.98 15.97
N ILE A 331 10.07 -4.05 16.83
CA ILE A 331 11.42 -3.49 16.86
C ILE A 331 12.45 -4.54 17.28
N LEU A 332 12.12 -5.39 18.26
CA LEU A 332 12.99 -6.48 18.72
C LEU A 332 13.10 -7.59 17.65
N ASP A 333 12.01 -7.88 16.94
CA ASP A 333 12.02 -8.83 15.83
C ASP A 333 12.92 -8.35 14.69
N PHE A 334 12.86 -7.06 14.36
CA PHE A 334 13.78 -6.47 13.38
C PHE A 334 15.24 -6.55 13.84
N VAL A 335 15.53 -6.26 15.09
CA VAL A 335 16.89 -6.37 15.65
C VAL A 335 17.41 -7.81 15.55
N LYS A 336 16.59 -8.80 15.91
CA LYS A 336 16.94 -10.23 15.75
C LYS A 336 17.22 -10.60 14.30
N PHE A 337 16.39 -10.10 13.36
CA PHE A 337 16.59 -10.30 11.94
C PHE A 337 17.92 -9.71 11.46
N TRP A 338 18.21 -8.47 11.83
CA TRP A 338 19.41 -7.76 11.39
C TRP A 338 20.70 -8.35 12.01
N LYS A 339 20.65 -8.74 13.28
CA LYS A 339 21.77 -9.46 13.94
C LYS A 339 22.09 -10.78 13.21
N ARG A 340 21.11 -11.49 12.68
CA ARG A 340 21.35 -12.72 11.86
C ARG A 340 22.07 -12.44 10.55
N ILE A 341 21.89 -11.25 9.97
CA ILE A 341 22.53 -10.85 8.69
C ILE A 341 23.93 -10.31 8.91
N ARG A 342 24.13 -9.47 9.91
CA ARG A 342 25.39 -8.76 10.18
C ARG A 342 26.25 -9.40 11.27
N GLY A 343 25.73 -10.29 12.08
CA GLY A 343 26.37 -10.86 13.26
C GLY A 343 26.30 -9.94 14.49
N ASN A 344 26.17 -8.63 14.31
CA ASN A 344 26.03 -7.63 15.36
C ASN A 344 25.08 -6.51 14.94
N PHE A 345 24.76 -5.62 15.90
CA PHE A 345 23.95 -4.43 15.64
C PHE A 345 24.73 -3.18 16.06
N ARG A 346 25.13 -2.35 15.10
CA ARG A 346 25.93 -1.13 15.35
C ARG A 346 25.24 0.15 14.91
N HIS A 347 23.99 0.07 14.45
CA HIS A 347 23.25 1.20 13.92
C HIS A 347 22.45 1.88 15.02
N THR A 348 22.23 3.17 14.87
CA THR A 348 21.22 3.90 15.65
C THR A 348 19.85 3.67 15.02
N LEU A 349 18.87 3.23 15.81
CA LEU A 349 17.48 3.09 15.39
C LEU A 349 16.75 4.42 15.53
N VAL A 350 16.05 4.86 14.49
CA VAL A 350 15.23 6.07 14.52
C VAL A 350 13.79 5.72 14.14
N PHE A 351 12.84 5.98 15.04
CA PHE A 351 11.45 5.58 14.85
C PHE A 351 10.45 6.53 15.53
N ASP A 352 9.18 6.37 15.21
CA ASP A 352 8.08 7.17 15.76
C ASP A 352 7.56 6.58 17.08
N SER A 353 6.81 7.38 17.81
CA SER A 353 6.19 7.07 19.11
C SER A 353 5.27 5.83 19.10
N LYS A 354 4.86 5.30 17.95
CA LYS A 354 4.13 4.05 17.85
C LYS A 354 4.92 2.83 18.30
N LEU A 355 6.24 2.83 18.07
CA LEU A 355 7.17 1.77 18.50
C LEU A 355 7.77 2.02 19.89
N THR A 356 7.38 3.12 20.55
CA THR A 356 7.92 3.50 21.86
C THR A 356 7.18 2.73 22.96
N ASN A 357 7.79 1.67 23.42
CA ASN A 357 7.46 0.90 24.61
C ASN A 357 8.70 0.89 25.51
N TYR A 358 8.57 1.30 26.77
CA TYR A 358 9.74 1.53 27.62
C TYR A 358 10.47 0.24 28.01
N ASP A 359 9.76 -0.87 28.17
CA ASP A 359 10.38 -2.19 28.42
C ASP A 359 11.23 -2.63 27.22
N ASN A 360 10.73 -2.44 26.00
CA ASN A 360 11.47 -2.74 24.78
C ASN A 360 12.68 -1.80 24.60
N LEU A 361 12.55 -0.52 24.98
CA LEU A 361 13.68 0.41 24.97
C LEU A 361 14.76 0.02 25.99
N ALA A 362 14.37 -0.43 27.18
CA ALA A 362 15.29 -0.95 28.19
C ALA A 362 16.04 -2.19 27.68
N GLN A 363 15.36 -3.07 26.95
CA GLN A 363 16.02 -4.24 26.34
C GLN A 363 16.99 -3.83 25.22
N LEU A 364 16.65 -2.84 24.38
CA LEU A 364 17.57 -2.29 23.37
C LEU A 364 18.83 -1.71 24.03
N ASP A 365 18.65 -1.00 25.12
CA ASP A 365 19.77 -0.39 25.88
C ASP A 365 20.67 -1.45 26.51
N ALA A 366 20.08 -2.46 27.15
CA ALA A 366 20.81 -3.60 27.70
C ALA A 366 21.60 -4.36 26.60
N ASP A 367 21.10 -4.40 25.37
CA ASP A 367 21.76 -4.97 24.19
C ASP A 367 22.81 -4.01 23.57
N GLY A 368 23.02 -2.83 24.11
CA GLY A 368 23.93 -1.78 23.60
C GLY A 368 23.49 -1.16 22.28
N ILE A 369 22.20 -1.19 21.96
CA ILE A 369 21.63 -0.67 20.71
C ILE A 369 21.17 0.76 20.93
N LYS A 370 21.77 1.71 20.23
CA LYS A 370 21.39 3.11 20.28
C LYS A 370 20.06 3.36 19.56
N PHE A 371 19.24 4.25 20.12
CA PHE A 371 17.99 4.67 19.51
C PHE A 371 17.67 6.14 19.71
N ILE A 372 16.85 6.71 18.83
CA ILE A 372 16.23 8.03 18.93
C ILE A 372 14.75 7.86 18.59
N THR A 373 13.86 8.22 19.50
CA THR A 373 12.42 8.13 19.29
C THR A 373 11.66 9.30 19.87
N LEU A 374 10.39 9.46 19.48
CA LEU A 374 9.48 10.43 20.08
C LEU A 374 8.83 9.86 21.34
N ARG A 375 8.83 10.64 22.41
CA ARG A 375 8.01 10.43 23.58
C ARG A 375 6.58 10.91 23.33
N ARG A 376 5.57 10.14 23.73
CA ARG A 376 4.15 10.56 23.63
C ARG A 376 3.92 11.74 24.54
N ARG A 377 3.40 12.84 24.00
CA ARG A 377 3.17 14.09 24.75
C ARG A 377 1.98 13.96 25.69
N GLY A 378 2.21 14.26 27.00
CA GLY A 378 1.17 14.58 27.96
C GLY A 378 0.92 16.09 28.05
N ARG A 379 -0.21 16.51 28.62
CA ARG A 379 -0.51 17.94 28.84
C ARG A 379 0.50 18.59 29.79
N ASN A 380 0.86 17.91 30.86
CA ASN A 380 1.81 18.38 31.85
C ASN A 380 3.19 18.61 31.26
N MET A 381 3.69 17.70 30.42
CA MET A 381 4.98 17.84 29.75
C MET A 381 5.10 19.11 28.91
N VAL A 382 4.01 19.52 28.24
CA VAL A 382 4.01 20.76 27.45
C VAL A 382 4.05 21.98 28.35
N HIS A 383 3.36 21.94 29.49
CA HIS A 383 3.39 23.00 30.49
C HIS A 383 4.78 23.13 31.12
N GLU A 384 5.36 22.04 31.56
CA GLU A 384 6.73 21.97 32.10
C GLU A 384 7.76 22.50 31.08
N ALA A 385 7.70 22.06 29.82
CA ALA A 385 8.58 22.56 28.78
C ALA A 385 8.44 24.06 28.53
N ASN A 386 7.26 24.65 28.74
CA ASN A 386 7.05 26.09 28.59
C ASN A 386 7.55 26.88 29.81
N ALA A 387 7.68 26.23 30.96
CA ALA A 387 8.23 26.83 32.21
C ALA A 387 9.75 26.84 32.24
N ILE A 388 10.44 26.11 31.36
CA ILE A 388 11.91 26.06 31.31
C ILE A 388 12.45 27.46 30.96
N PRO A 389 13.40 28.02 31.77
CA PRO A 389 14.00 29.31 31.51
C PRO A 389 14.62 29.43 30.12
N THR A 390 14.54 30.61 29.51
CA THR A 390 15.07 30.84 28.16
C THR A 390 16.57 30.60 28.06
N SER A 391 17.31 30.78 29.15
CA SER A 391 18.75 30.54 29.26
C SER A 391 19.17 29.08 29.06
N GLU A 392 18.27 28.13 29.29
CA GLU A 392 18.53 26.68 29.14
C GLU A 392 18.32 26.19 27.72
N TRP A 393 17.80 27.03 26.83
CA TRP A 393 17.54 26.68 25.43
C TRP A 393 18.72 27.09 24.54
N LYS A 394 19.17 26.15 23.70
CA LYS A 394 20.21 26.39 22.71
C LYS A 394 19.63 26.39 21.30
N ARG A 395 19.98 27.37 20.48
CA ARG A 395 19.63 27.31 19.02
C ARG A 395 20.58 26.40 18.29
N ILE A 396 20.02 25.43 17.58
CA ILE A 396 20.78 24.44 16.80
C ILE A 396 20.42 24.57 15.34
N LYS A 397 21.43 24.76 14.49
CA LYS A 397 21.24 24.79 13.03
C LYS A 397 21.09 23.37 12.52
N ILE A 398 19.96 23.09 11.83
CA ILE A 398 19.71 21.80 11.17
C ILE A 398 20.00 21.94 9.69
N ASP A 399 20.98 21.21 9.20
CA ASP A 399 21.34 21.17 7.78
C ASP A 399 20.58 20.04 7.08
N THR A 400 19.29 20.26 6.85
CA THR A 400 18.42 19.34 6.09
C THR A 400 17.88 20.07 4.87
N PRO A 401 18.15 19.58 3.64
CA PRO A 401 17.60 20.16 2.43
C PRO A 401 16.08 20.30 2.47
N LYS A 402 15.53 21.40 1.95
CA LYS A 402 14.09 21.69 1.85
C LYS A 402 13.37 21.91 3.20
N ARG A 403 14.04 21.93 4.35
CA ARG A 403 13.40 22.21 5.62
C ARG A 403 13.16 23.71 5.79
N LYS A 404 11.91 24.09 6.13
CA LYS A 404 11.51 25.50 6.33
C LYS A 404 12.06 26.06 7.64
N TYR A 405 12.08 25.30 8.73
CA TYR A 405 12.52 25.70 10.06
C TYR A 405 13.87 25.05 10.39
N LYS A 406 14.95 25.81 10.20
CA LYS A 406 16.33 25.30 10.27
C LYS A 406 17.04 25.56 11.60
N ASN A 407 16.50 26.43 12.45
CA ASN A 407 17.13 26.85 13.68
C ASN A 407 16.21 26.68 14.92
N PRO A 408 15.78 25.46 15.26
CA PRO A 408 14.97 25.23 16.45
C PRO A 408 15.71 25.54 17.73
N LEU A 409 14.96 25.84 18.80
CA LEU A 409 15.43 25.85 20.16
C LEU A 409 15.39 24.42 20.70
N VAL A 410 16.46 23.98 21.34
CA VAL A 410 16.60 22.66 21.94
C VAL A 410 17.02 22.79 23.40
N HIS A 411 16.33 22.08 24.29
CA HIS A 411 16.70 21.84 25.67
C HIS A 411 17.10 20.37 25.82
N ASP A 412 18.23 20.12 26.46
CA ASP A 412 18.84 18.81 26.64
C ASP A 412 18.95 18.49 28.11
N SER A 413 18.31 17.44 28.58
CA SER A 413 18.24 17.09 29.99
C SER A 413 18.12 15.58 30.20
N MET A 414 18.49 15.16 31.41
CA MET A 414 18.19 13.79 31.86
C MET A 414 16.84 13.76 32.55
N ILE A 415 16.09 12.69 32.33
CA ILE A 415 14.79 12.45 32.97
C ILE A 415 14.69 11.00 33.42
N GLU A 416 13.82 10.76 34.40
CA GLU A 416 13.45 9.41 34.84
C GLU A 416 12.19 8.94 34.12
N LEU A 417 12.19 7.72 33.62
CA LEU A 417 11.02 7.07 33.00
C LEU A 417 10.67 5.77 33.71
N ASP A 418 9.42 5.65 34.12
CA ASP A 418 8.90 4.42 34.70
C ASP A 418 9.09 3.25 33.73
N GLY A 419 9.67 2.14 34.19
CA GLY A 419 9.96 0.96 33.39
C GLY A 419 11.24 1.02 32.54
N TYR A 420 11.95 2.17 32.51
CA TYR A 420 13.23 2.33 31.82
C TYR A 420 14.36 2.76 32.77
N GLY A 421 14.11 3.77 33.57
CA GLY A 421 15.11 4.47 34.39
C GLY A 421 15.52 5.80 33.79
N GLU A 422 16.76 6.24 34.07
CA GLU A 422 17.29 7.51 33.60
C GLU A 422 17.61 7.50 32.10
N ILE A 423 17.10 8.51 31.36
CA ILE A 423 17.29 8.64 29.92
C ILE A 423 17.48 10.10 29.52
N ARG A 424 18.23 10.32 28.44
CA ARG A 424 18.43 11.65 27.85
C ARG A 424 17.21 12.09 27.07
N GLN A 425 16.67 13.28 27.36
CA GLN A 425 15.54 13.89 26.66
C GLN A 425 15.95 15.18 25.96
N LEU A 426 15.58 15.29 24.68
CA LEU A 426 15.74 16.51 23.90
C LEU A 426 14.35 17.11 23.62
N ILE A 427 14.10 18.32 24.12
CA ILE A 427 12.86 19.04 23.83
C ILE A 427 13.14 20.06 22.72
N MET A 428 12.34 20.07 21.67
CA MET A 428 12.53 20.95 20.51
C MET A 428 11.33 21.89 20.32
N LYS A 429 11.58 23.20 20.29
CA LYS A 429 10.65 24.28 19.96
C LYS A 429 11.06 24.98 18.65
N ASP A 430 10.23 25.87 18.13
CA ASP A 430 10.48 26.63 16.88
C ASP A 430 10.76 25.74 15.66
N ASN A 431 10.17 24.55 15.63
CA ASN A 431 10.34 23.56 14.58
C ASN A 431 9.20 23.57 13.54
N GLY A 432 8.35 24.62 13.56
CA GLY A 432 7.17 24.75 12.71
C GLY A 432 5.90 24.13 13.27
N ARG A 433 5.95 23.64 14.51
CA ARG A 433 4.78 23.13 15.24
C ARG A 433 4.48 24.04 16.43
N GLU A 434 3.22 24.23 16.74
CA GLU A 434 2.76 25.02 17.90
C GLU A 434 3.27 24.43 19.22
N LYS A 435 3.31 23.10 19.32
CA LYS A 435 3.70 22.39 20.54
C LYS A 435 5.10 21.80 20.42
N PRO A 436 5.87 21.77 21.52
CA PRO A 436 7.20 21.15 21.55
C PRO A 436 7.17 19.68 21.13
N ALA A 437 8.27 19.21 20.54
CA ALA A 437 8.53 17.81 20.31
C ALA A 437 9.51 17.28 21.36
N PHE A 438 9.23 16.09 21.89
CA PHE A 438 10.02 15.43 22.93
C PHE A 438 10.68 14.20 22.35
N PHE A 439 11.99 14.19 22.27
CA PHE A 439 12.80 13.07 21.83
C PHE A 439 13.46 12.41 23.02
N ILE A 440 13.59 11.10 23.00
CA ILE A 440 14.36 10.34 23.98
C ILE A 440 15.39 9.48 23.26
N THR A 441 16.56 9.33 23.90
CA THR A 441 17.68 8.56 23.36
C THR A 441 18.55 8.02 24.49
N ASN A 442 19.13 6.84 24.30
CA ASN A 442 20.18 6.27 25.13
C ASN A 442 21.59 6.59 24.63
N ASP A 443 21.72 7.54 23.71
CA ASP A 443 23.03 8.03 23.27
C ASP A 443 23.46 9.24 24.11
N TYR A 444 24.22 8.98 25.16
CA TYR A 444 24.71 9.99 26.09
C TYR A 444 25.97 10.69 25.60
N SER A 445 26.68 10.09 24.62
CA SER A 445 28.00 10.55 24.18
C SER A 445 27.95 11.48 22.95
N THR A 446 26.93 11.36 22.14
CA THR A 446 26.81 12.15 20.90
C THR A 446 26.32 13.56 21.20
N GLU A 447 26.93 14.56 20.57
CA GLU A 447 26.55 15.97 20.68
C GLU A 447 25.07 16.21 20.32
N THR A 448 24.42 17.09 21.09
CA THR A 448 22.99 17.44 20.89
C THR A 448 22.70 17.88 19.47
N ALA A 449 23.59 18.63 18.83
CA ALA A 449 23.44 19.10 17.46
C ALA A 449 23.39 17.95 16.44
N GLU A 450 24.19 16.92 16.64
CA GLU A 450 24.21 15.73 15.79
C GLU A 450 22.96 14.88 15.97
N LEU A 451 22.54 14.63 17.20
CA LEU A 451 21.30 13.88 17.50
C LEU A 451 20.07 14.56 16.88
N VAL A 452 19.97 15.89 17.01
CA VAL A 452 18.90 16.69 16.45
C VAL A 452 18.91 16.66 14.92
N GLN A 453 20.05 16.43 14.27
CA GLN A 453 20.14 16.25 12.82
C GLN A 453 19.76 14.83 12.35
N LYS A 454 19.97 13.81 13.19
CA LYS A 454 19.62 12.42 12.85
C LYS A 454 18.10 12.21 12.74
N TYR A 455 17.31 12.71 13.67
CA TYR A 455 15.88 12.47 13.70
C TYR A 455 15.10 13.01 12.48
N PRO A 456 15.32 14.21 11.95
CA PRO A 456 14.64 14.69 10.76
C PRO A 456 14.89 13.83 9.51
N LYS A 457 15.99 13.10 9.45
CA LYS A 457 16.26 12.17 8.35
C LYS A 457 15.27 10.98 8.32
N ARG A 458 14.52 10.74 9.42
CA ARG A 458 13.43 9.76 9.45
C ARG A 458 12.36 10.03 8.37
N TRP A 459 12.13 11.29 8.00
CA TRP A 459 11.20 11.61 6.91
C TRP A 459 11.56 10.98 5.57
N ARG A 460 12.76 10.49 5.42
CA ARG A 460 13.16 9.75 4.20
C ARG A 460 12.36 8.47 4.04
N ILE A 461 12.02 7.77 5.14
CA ILE A 461 11.17 6.57 5.06
C ILE A 461 9.73 6.91 4.66
N GLU A 462 9.18 8.04 5.15
CA GLU A 462 7.85 8.51 4.76
C GLU A 462 7.80 8.82 3.25
N ASN A 463 8.82 9.49 2.71
CA ASN A 463 8.94 9.77 1.28
C ASN A 463 9.06 8.48 0.44
N SER A 464 9.81 7.50 0.91
CA SER A 464 9.93 6.20 0.21
C SER A 464 8.63 5.40 0.27
N ILE A 465 7.88 5.46 1.37
CA ILE A 465 6.53 4.88 1.46
C ILE A 465 5.59 5.58 0.47
N GLU A 466 5.65 6.91 0.35
CA GLU A 466 4.85 7.67 -0.61
C GLU A 466 5.20 7.31 -2.06
N GLU A 467 6.47 7.13 -2.37
CA GLU A 467 6.93 6.63 -3.67
C GLU A 467 6.42 5.21 -3.93
N ALA A 468 6.50 4.32 -2.94
CA ALA A 468 5.96 2.97 -3.03
C ALA A 468 4.44 2.97 -3.26
N ILE A 469 3.71 3.92 -2.69
CA ILE A 469 2.27 4.09 -2.93
C ILE A 469 1.99 4.63 -4.34
N SER A 470 2.72 5.66 -4.76
CA SER A 470 2.40 6.42 -5.98
C SER A 470 2.86 5.75 -7.27
N PHE A 471 3.94 4.97 -7.23
CA PHE A 471 4.49 4.27 -8.39
C PHE A 471 4.34 2.75 -8.30
N PHE A 472 4.74 2.12 -7.19
CA PHE A 472 4.62 0.66 -7.02
C PHE A 472 3.26 0.21 -6.52
N ASN A 473 2.32 1.15 -6.33
CA ASN A 473 0.93 0.90 -5.96
C ASN A 473 0.78 0.07 -4.67
N LEU A 474 1.58 0.38 -3.64
CA LEU A 474 1.62 -0.36 -2.37
C LEU A 474 0.24 -0.50 -1.70
N ASN A 475 -0.65 0.49 -1.88
CA ASN A 475 -2.00 0.50 -1.31
C ASN A 475 -3.06 -0.19 -2.18
N ALA A 476 -2.70 -0.73 -3.34
CA ALA A 476 -3.63 -1.41 -4.24
C ALA A 476 -3.83 -2.88 -3.85
N LEU A 477 -4.36 -3.11 -2.65
CA LEU A 477 -4.69 -4.46 -2.18
C LEU A 477 -5.73 -5.15 -3.05
N SER A 478 -5.35 -6.28 -3.64
CA SER A 478 -6.26 -7.14 -4.39
C SER A 478 -6.86 -8.28 -3.57
N SER A 479 -6.39 -8.50 -2.33
CA SER A 479 -6.79 -9.65 -1.52
C SER A 479 -6.72 -9.36 -0.01
N PRO A 480 -7.64 -9.90 0.81
CA PRO A 480 -7.52 -9.86 2.28
C PRO A 480 -6.52 -10.89 2.84
N ILE A 481 -5.84 -11.65 1.99
CA ILE A 481 -4.95 -12.74 2.38
C ILE A 481 -3.55 -12.18 2.65
N LEU A 482 -3.11 -12.22 3.89
CA LEU A 482 -1.87 -11.60 4.37
C LEU A 482 -0.61 -12.07 3.64
N ILE A 483 -0.48 -13.36 3.32
CA ILE A 483 0.69 -13.87 2.59
C ILE A 483 0.82 -13.26 1.18
N LYS A 484 -0.29 -12.96 0.51
CA LYS A 484 -0.28 -12.27 -0.79
C LYS A 484 0.23 -10.85 -0.64
N ILE A 485 -0.24 -10.15 0.39
CA ILE A 485 0.18 -8.80 0.69
C ILE A 485 1.67 -8.79 1.01
N HIS A 486 2.11 -9.67 1.90
CA HIS A 486 3.52 -9.75 2.31
C HIS A 486 4.45 -10.02 1.12
N PHE A 487 4.09 -10.96 0.26
CA PHE A 487 4.87 -11.24 -0.93
C PHE A 487 4.92 -10.05 -1.91
N ASP A 488 3.79 -9.37 -2.11
CA ASP A 488 3.71 -8.16 -2.95
C ASP A 488 4.57 -7.01 -2.39
N VAL A 489 4.59 -6.83 -1.07
CA VAL A 489 5.46 -5.84 -0.41
C VAL A 489 6.94 -6.20 -0.55
N VAL A 490 7.30 -7.48 -0.45
CA VAL A 490 8.69 -7.94 -0.71
C VAL A 490 9.09 -7.68 -2.15
N LEU A 491 8.22 -7.93 -3.12
CA LEU A 491 8.48 -7.59 -4.53
C LEU A 491 8.62 -6.08 -4.74
N THR A 492 7.83 -5.27 -4.02
CA THR A 492 7.94 -3.81 -4.04
C THR A 492 9.30 -3.35 -3.51
N MET A 493 9.75 -3.91 -2.39
CA MET A 493 11.08 -3.64 -1.82
C MET A 493 12.21 -3.97 -2.81
N ILE A 494 12.10 -5.09 -3.51
CA ILE A 494 13.09 -5.51 -4.52
C ILE A 494 13.06 -4.54 -5.72
N ALA A 495 11.87 -4.22 -6.24
CA ALA A 495 11.72 -3.31 -7.37
C ALA A 495 12.26 -1.90 -7.06
N ASP A 496 11.97 -1.37 -5.86
CA ASP A 496 12.50 -0.10 -5.37
C ASP A 496 14.04 -0.08 -5.33
N THR A 497 14.64 -1.14 -4.80
CA THR A 497 16.11 -1.30 -4.78
C THR A 497 16.71 -1.39 -6.19
N LEU A 498 16.04 -2.04 -7.14
CA LEU A 498 16.49 -2.10 -8.54
C LEU A 498 16.43 -0.72 -9.21
N TYR A 499 15.39 0.07 -8.94
CA TYR A 499 15.31 1.45 -9.39
C TYR A 499 16.39 2.34 -8.77
N TYR A 500 16.70 2.14 -7.48
CA TYR A 500 17.83 2.81 -6.85
C TYR A 500 19.15 2.53 -7.59
N TYR A 501 19.47 1.26 -7.90
CA TYR A 501 20.69 0.92 -8.64
C TYR A 501 20.71 1.53 -10.04
N LEU A 502 19.57 1.49 -10.73
CA LEU A 502 19.48 2.10 -12.05
C LEU A 502 19.71 3.60 -11.98
N ALA A 503 19.06 4.31 -11.04
CA ALA A 503 19.23 5.72 -10.81
C ALA A 503 20.70 6.08 -10.53
N GLN A 504 21.38 5.32 -9.64
CA GLN A 504 22.80 5.53 -9.32
C GLN A 504 23.73 5.33 -10.55
N SER A 505 23.29 4.57 -11.53
CA SER A 505 24.05 4.38 -12.79
C SER A 505 23.87 5.51 -13.79
N LEU A 506 22.88 6.39 -13.60
CA LEU A 506 22.47 7.41 -14.57
C LEU A 506 22.86 8.82 -14.11
N ARG A 507 23.93 9.38 -14.68
CA ARG A 507 24.44 10.70 -14.33
C ARG A 507 23.36 11.78 -14.41
N GLY A 508 23.14 12.49 -13.29
CA GLY A 508 22.13 13.55 -13.15
C GLY A 508 20.74 13.02 -12.78
N PHE A 509 20.58 11.71 -12.54
CA PHE A 509 19.33 11.07 -12.13
C PHE A 509 19.46 10.32 -10.80
N GLU A 510 20.58 10.40 -10.11
CA GLU A 510 20.92 9.65 -8.91
C GLU A 510 19.90 9.85 -7.75
N SER A 511 19.30 11.03 -7.69
CA SER A 511 18.29 11.38 -6.68
C SER A 511 16.84 11.32 -7.18
N CYS A 512 16.63 10.83 -8.41
CA CYS A 512 15.30 10.75 -8.99
C CYS A 512 14.52 9.56 -8.44
N ASP A 513 13.19 9.74 -8.32
CA ASP A 513 12.24 8.70 -7.97
C ASP A 513 12.03 7.70 -9.13
N ALA A 514 11.47 6.53 -8.80
CA ALA A 514 11.20 5.46 -9.76
C ALA A 514 10.28 5.93 -10.90
N LYS A 515 9.28 6.76 -10.62
CA LYS A 515 8.35 7.30 -11.62
C LYS A 515 9.06 8.13 -12.69
N LYS A 516 10.03 8.94 -12.28
CA LYS A 516 10.82 9.76 -13.19
C LYS A 516 11.78 8.91 -14.03
N ILE A 517 12.45 7.93 -13.38
CA ILE A 517 13.30 6.96 -14.09
C ILE A 517 12.49 6.14 -15.09
N PHE A 518 11.31 5.63 -14.70
CA PHE A 518 10.41 4.91 -15.59
C PHE A 518 10.09 5.71 -16.84
N ARG A 519 9.59 6.93 -16.67
CA ARG A 519 9.18 7.81 -17.77
C ARG A 519 10.30 8.11 -18.79
N HIS A 520 11.52 8.26 -18.31
CA HIS A 520 12.63 8.68 -19.16
C HIS A 520 13.39 7.52 -19.79
N PHE A 521 13.47 6.36 -19.12
CA PHE A 521 14.38 5.30 -19.52
C PHE A 521 13.69 3.93 -19.71
N ILE A 522 12.57 3.66 -19.04
CA ILE A 522 11.92 2.34 -19.07
C ILE A 522 10.76 2.31 -20.05
N ASP A 523 9.91 3.34 -20.03
CA ASP A 523 8.72 3.46 -20.90
C ASP A 523 9.15 3.79 -22.34
N MET A 524 9.77 2.80 -22.98
CA MET A 524 10.19 2.88 -24.38
C MET A 524 10.12 1.50 -25.03
N PRO A 525 9.68 1.40 -26.31
CA PRO A 525 9.67 0.14 -27.04
C PRO A 525 11.09 -0.31 -27.38
N ALA A 526 11.23 -1.61 -27.66
CA ALA A 526 12.46 -2.17 -28.23
C ALA A 526 12.14 -3.27 -29.22
N LYS A 527 13.02 -3.43 -30.23
CA LYS A 527 13.09 -4.64 -31.06
C LYS A 527 14.16 -5.54 -30.51
N ILE A 528 13.88 -6.83 -30.48
CA ILE A 528 14.74 -7.83 -29.86
C ILE A 528 15.08 -8.89 -30.88
N GLU A 529 16.36 -9.27 -30.96
CA GLU A 529 16.85 -10.32 -31.81
C GLU A 529 17.84 -11.20 -31.03
N VAL A 530 17.67 -12.51 -31.12
CA VAL A 530 18.56 -13.50 -30.50
C VAL A 530 19.41 -14.14 -31.60
N LYS A 531 20.73 -14.02 -31.49
CA LYS A 531 21.69 -14.61 -32.43
C LYS A 531 22.76 -15.37 -31.64
N GLY A 532 22.76 -16.69 -31.76
CA GLY A 532 23.70 -17.54 -31.03
C GLY A 532 23.72 -17.27 -29.53
N ASP A 533 24.85 -16.79 -29.02
CA ASP A 533 25.09 -16.52 -27.59
C ASP A 533 24.68 -15.07 -27.16
N GLU A 534 24.06 -14.31 -28.04
CA GLU A 534 23.78 -12.87 -27.83
C GLU A 534 22.31 -12.54 -28.01
N ILE A 535 21.81 -11.63 -27.17
CA ILE A 535 20.48 -11.04 -27.24
C ILE A 535 20.66 -9.54 -27.49
N TYR A 536 20.24 -9.08 -28.64
CA TYR A 536 20.31 -7.69 -29.05
C TYR A 536 19.02 -6.98 -28.72
N ILE A 537 19.09 -5.90 -27.96
CA ILE A 537 17.98 -5.02 -27.64
C ILE A 537 18.19 -3.69 -28.40
N HIS A 538 17.37 -3.46 -29.42
CA HIS A 538 17.44 -2.27 -30.25
C HIS A 538 16.44 -1.24 -29.75
N TYR A 539 16.95 -0.13 -29.23
CA TYR A 539 16.17 1.01 -28.77
C TYR A 539 16.11 2.11 -29.81
N PRO A 540 14.97 2.83 -29.93
CA PRO A 540 14.92 4.07 -30.70
C PRO A 540 15.77 5.14 -30.03
N LEU A 541 16.32 6.05 -30.85
CA LEU A 541 17.00 7.23 -30.33
C LEU A 541 16.01 8.14 -29.61
N ARG A 542 16.36 8.54 -28.39
CA ARG A 542 15.61 9.48 -27.56
C ARG A 542 16.54 10.54 -26.97
N SER A 543 15.96 11.66 -26.50
CA SER A 543 16.71 12.75 -25.87
C SER A 543 17.60 12.31 -24.70
N HIS A 544 17.24 11.24 -23.99
CA HIS A 544 17.99 10.68 -22.88
C HIS A 544 18.93 9.51 -23.25
N SER A 545 18.97 9.07 -24.51
CA SER A 545 19.90 8.01 -24.96
C SER A 545 21.38 8.34 -24.69
N PRO A 546 21.85 9.62 -24.77
CA PRO A 546 23.23 9.96 -24.39
C PRO A 546 23.56 9.64 -22.93
N VAL A 547 22.60 9.73 -22.00
CA VAL A 547 22.78 9.39 -20.57
C VAL A 547 23.05 7.88 -20.43
N LEU A 548 22.28 7.03 -21.12
CA LEU A 548 22.47 5.58 -21.11
C LEU A 548 23.84 5.18 -21.74
N ARG A 549 24.24 5.85 -22.81
CA ARG A 549 25.58 5.64 -23.42
C ARG A 549 26.71 6.08 -22.49
N SER A 550 26.57 7.23 -21.83
CA SER A 550 27.58 7.71 -20.86
C SER A 550 27.71 6.79 -19.64
N ALA A 551 26.63 6.13 -19.26
CA ALA A 551 26.63 5.10 -18.23
C ALA A 551 27.23 3.77 -18.70
N GLY A 552 27.52 3.61 -19.98
CA GLY A 552 28.14 2.43 -20.55
C GLY A 552 27.21 1.27 -20.87
N PHE A 553 25.88 1.49 -20.86
CA PHE A 553 24.90 0.43 -21.15
C PHE A 553 25.07 -0.18 -22.55
N ASP A 554 25.55 0.59 -23.53
CA ASP A 554 25.84 0.12 -24.88
C ASP A 554 27.08 -0.79 -24.96
N LYS A 555 27.98 -0.69 -23.98
CA LYS A 555 29.23 -1.47 -23.88
C LYS A 555 29.13 -2.62 -22.89
N TRP A 556 28.14 -2.56 -22.03
CA TRP A 556 27.92 -3.56 -21.02
C TRP A 556 27.19 -4.77 -21.59
N ALA A 557 27.80 -5.92 -21.57
CA ALA A 557 27.25 -7.16 -22.11
C ALA A 557 27.10 -8.23 -21.00
N PRO A 558 26.19 -8.04 -20.04
CA PRO A 558 26.01 -9.00 -18.97
C PRO A 558 25.43 -10.32 -19.50
N ARG A 559 25.82 -11.44 -18.89
CA ARG A 559 25.22 -12.73 -19.17
C ARG A 559 23.98 -12.93 -18.31
N ILE A 560 22.89 -13.37 -18.94
CA ILE A 560 21.58 -13.52 -18.29
C ILE A 560 21.30 -15.00 -18.04
N SER A 561 21.41 -15.42 -16.77
CA SER A 561 21.36 -16.82 -16.36
C SER A 561 20.05 -17.52 -16.72
N TRP A 562 18.92 -16.83 -16.62
CA TRP A 562 17.59 -17.40 -16.94
C TRP A 562 17.27 -17.38 -18.43
N LEU A 563 18.09 -16.75 -19.27
CA LEU A 563 18.00 -16.74 -20.73
C LEU A 563 19.09 -17.61 -21.38
N GLY A 564 19.43 -18.73 -20.75
CA GLY A 564 20.44 -19.65 -21.25
C GLY A 564 21.87 -19.10 -21.17
N ASN A 565 22.14 -18.22 -20.22
CA ASN A 565 23.43 -17.56 -19.98
C ASN A 565 23.95 -16.76 -21.19
N ARG A 566 23.01 -16.22 -22.02
CA ARG A 566 23.33 -15.38 -23.17
C ARG A 566 23.75 -13.99 -22.75
N LYS A 567 24.59 -13.34 -23.58
CA LYS A 567 24.99 -11.95 -23.41
C LYS A 567 23.87 -11.03 -23.85
N LEU A 568 23.57 -10.00 -23.04
CA LEU A 568 22.61 -8.95 -23.36
C LEU A 568 23.34 -7.74 -23.93
N ILE A 569 23.02 -7.34 -25.15
CA ILE A 569 23.68 -6.25 -25.87
C ILE A 569 22.64 -5.18 -26.22
N PHE A 570 22.90 -3.95 -25.78
CA PHE A 570 22.06 -2.82 -26.07
C PHE A 570 22.54 -2.08 -27.31
N ARG A 571 21.63 -1.73 -28.20
CA ARG A 571 21.87 -0.96 -29.43
C ARG A 571 20.93 0.24 -29.47
N TRP A 572 21.46 1.35 -29.93
CA TRP A 572 20.73 2.58 -30.08
C TRP A 572 20.66 2.92 -31.56
N GLY A 573 19.45 2.86 -32.13
CA GLY A 573 19.19 3.18 -33.55
C GLY A 573 19.35 4.65 -33.88
#